data_a811e82667f75c85ab09139043d506c8
#
_entry.id   a811e82667f75c85ab09139043d506c8
#
_cell.length_a   1.000
_cell.length_b   1.000
_cell.length_c   1.000
_cell.angle_alpha   90.00
_cell.angle_beta   90.00
_cell.angle_gamma   90.00
#
_symmetry.space_group_name_H-M   'P 1'
#
loop_
_entity.id
_entity.type
_entity.pdbx_description
1 polymer ?
#
loop_
_entity_poly.entity_id
_entity_poly.type
_entity_poly.pdbx_seq_one_letter_code
_entity_poly.pdbx_strand_id
1 'polypeptide(L)'
;MKIIGIDGGATKVSGGVVKKVNDYTFRLLDPVIEIKYSDQEKFDPNFSPIPLSDQLNGFKISEQESNQSRVYVNCIKKVITSLADDDLFRVSIAMPGIKMDNGRGIKAMVNGPRIPDFCDQIESGLKLHYSIQKLENDSDMCAWGEEFCEDGAFRNIDNAYYIGGGTGTADGLKLQGRLIPFDDISEWIGKTWELKTEEGHSLESFSSMSGINQLRESQSKDFDLIIGQTLGKLLFERIMTIFSGWKSQFIIDRTLQTVHPYQNTYLDRIVIGQRLSTFLQTEEGSVIYSAMLDSLTQMTLEANVLAQHHFMDNDQFDENRIILSDLRFSPIIGLGAKAWMETC
;
A
#
# COMPACT_ATOMS: atom_id res chain seq x y z
N MET A 1 -11.95 18.03 18.30
CA MET A 1 -12.07 17.76 16.84
C MET A 1 -11.88 16.27 16.61
N LYS A 2 -12.69 15.67 15.76
CA LYS A 2 -12.67 14.25 15.38
C LYS A 2 -12.00 14.14 13.99
N ILE A 3 -11.19 13.12 13.76
CA ILE A 3 -10.66 12.82 12.43
C ILE A 3 -11.27 11.52 11.94
N ILE A 4 -11.86 11.55 10.76
CA ILE A 4 -12.37 10.37 10.05
C ILE A 4 -11.38 10.04 8.95
N GLY A 5 -10.72 8.90 9.06
CA GLY A 5 -9.85 8.35 8.01
C GLY A 5 -10.66 7.44 7.08
N ILE A 6 -10.49 7.60 5.78
CA ILE A 6 -11.16 6.83 4.74
C ILE A 6 -10.11 6.19 3.82
N ASP A 7 -10.04 4.89 3.86
CA ASP A 7 -9.24 4.07 2.96
C ASP A 7 -10.12 3.56 1.80
N GLY A 8 -10.02 4.22 0.65
CA GLY A 8 -10.73 3.85 -0.57
C GLY A 8 -9.89 2.91 -1.42
N GLY A 9 -10.13 1.62 -1.32
CA GLY A 9 -9.46 0.61 -2.17
C GLY A 9 -10.12 0.44 -3.54
N ALA A 10 -9.62 -0.50 -4.31
CA ALA A 10 -10.16 -0.85 -5.63
C ALA A 10 -11.52 -1.58 -5.57
N THR A 11 -11.79 -2.34 -4.49
CA THR A 11 -12.96 -3.22 -4.37
C THR A 11 -13.94 -2.79 -3.28
N LYS A 12 -13.47 -2.02 -2.32
CA LYS A 12 -14.25 -1.55 -1.17
C LYS A 12 -13.68 -0.25 -0.63
N VAL A 13 -14.47 0.42 0.19
CA VAL A 13 -14.02 1.51 1.05
C VAL A 13 -14.15 1.09 2.51
N SER A 14 -13.14 1.45 3.31
CA SER A 14 -13.16 1.29 4.77
C SER A 14 -12.96 2.65 5.42
N GLY A 15 -13.60 2.90 6.55
CA GLY A 15 -13.40 4.15 7.28
C GLY A 15 -13.60 3.98 8.78
N GLY A 16 -12.96 4.85 9.54
CA GLY A 16 -13.04 4.83 10.99
C GLY A 16 -12.59 6.15 11.61
N VAL A 17 -12.92 6.32 12.88
CA VAL A 17 -12.52 7.49 13.67
C VAL A 17 -11.17 7.25 14.29
N VAL A 18 -10.24 8.17 14.05
CA VAL A 18 -8.90 8.10 14.62
C VAL A 18 -8.76 9.09 15.78
N LYS A 19 -8.39 8.57 16.94
CA LYS A 19 -8.16 9.34 18.16
C LYS A 19 -6.66 9.51 18.40
N LYS A 20 -6.24 10.75 18.68
CA LYS A 20 -4.91 11.04 19.21
C LYS A 20 -4.84 10.58 20.67
N VAL A 21 -3.90 9.70 20.97
CA VAL A 21 -3.61 9.23 22.35
C VAL A 21 -2.56 10.13 22.99
N ASN A 22 -1.49 10.43 22.24
CA ASN A 22 -0.45 11.40 22.57
C ASN A 22 0.15 11.97 21.28
N ASP A 23 1.23 12.75 21.37
CA ASP A 23 1.80 13.44 20.18
C ASP A 23 2.31 12.50 19.08
N TYR A 24 2.62 11.25 19.42
CA TYR A 24 3.19 10.26 18.51
C TYR A 24 2.40 8.94 18.48
N THR A 25 1.19 8.90 19.05
CA THR A 25 0.41 7.68 19.12
C THR A 25 -1.06 7.95 18.82
N PHE A 26 -1.58 7.17 17.89
CA PHE A 26 -2.96 7.27 17.42
C PHE A 26 -3.62 5.88 17.50
N ARG A 27 -4.92 5.89 17.69
CA ARG A 27 -5.73 4.68 17.82
C ARG A 27 -6.98 4.79 16.96
N LEU A 28 -7.31 3.71 16.28
CA LEU A 28 -8.58 3.55 15.60
C LEU A 28 -9.66 3.23 16.63
N LEU A 29 -10.81 3.88 16.52
CA LEU A 29 -11.97 3.62 17.37
C LEU A 29 -13.00 2.76 16.62
N ASP A 30 -13.70 1.90 17.36
CA ASP A 30 -14.87 1.19 16.84
C ASP A 30 -16.08 2.11 16.71
N PRO A 31 -16.98 1.86 15.75
CA PRO A 31 -16.86 0.83 14.72
C PRO A 31 -16.01 1.27 13.51
N VAL A 32 -15.39 0.32 12.83
CA VAL A 32 -14.87 0.50 11.47
C VAL A 32 -15.99 0.12 10.49
N ILE A 33 -16.27 0.99 9.56
CA ILE A 33 -17.29 0.79 8.54
C ILE A 33 -16.62 0.35 7.25
N GLU A 34 -17.03 -0.79 6.69
CA GLU A 34 -16.59 -1.28 5.39
C GLU A 34 -17.77 -1.42 4.43
N ILE A 35 -17.64 -0.93 3.21
CA ILE A 35 -18.64 -1.06 2.14
C ILE A 35 -17.95 -1.58 0.89
N LYS A 36 -18.37 -2.75 0.40
CA LYS A 36 -17.96 -3.26 -0.92
C LYS A 36 -18.73 -2.53 -2.02
N TYR A 37 -18.01 -2.17 -3.09
CA TYR A 37 -18.65 -1.52 -4.24
C TYR A 37 -19.57 -2.49 -4.98
N SER A 38 -19.19 -3.79 -5.07
CA SER A 38 -20.01 -4.84 -5.69
C SER A 38 -21.37 -5.06 -5.06
N ASP A 39 -21.55 -4.68 -3.79
CA ASP A 39 -22.81 -4.85 -3.07
C ASP A 39 -23.81 -3.71 -3.37
N GLN A 40 -23.41 -2.74 -4.19
CA GLN A 40 -24.28 -1.61 -4.54
C GLN A 40 -25.08 -1.91 -5.81
N GLU A 41 -26.36 -1.59 -5.81
CA GLU A 41 -27.31 -1.85 -6.90
C GLU A 41 -26.85 -1.32 -8.28
N LYS A 42 -26.11 -0.20 -8.28
CA LYS A 42 -25.63 0.45 -9.52
C LYS A 42 -24.18 0.09 -9.88
N PHE A 43 -23.58 -0.87 -9.20
CA PHE A 43 -22.26 -1.36 -9.55
C PHE A 43 -22.32 -2.17 -10.84
N ASP A 44 -21.46 -1.84 -11.78
CA ASP A 44 -21.33 -2.60 -13.03
C ASP A 44 -20.18 -3.61 -12.92
N PRO A 45 -20.48 -4.92 -12.82
CA PRO A 45 -19.44 -5.96 -12.73
C PRO A 45 -18.66 -6.14 -14.05
N ASN A 46 -19.18 -5.61 -15.17
CA ASN A 46 -18.53 -5.68 -16.48
C ASN A 46 -17.69 -4.43 -16.78
N PHE A 47 -17.65 -3.46 -15.87
CA PHE A 47 -16.79 -2.30 -16.04
C PHE A 47 -15.32 -2.72 -15.98
N SER A 48 -14.57 -2.33 -17.01
CA SER A 48 -13.11 -2.47 -17.06
C SER A 48 -12.50 -1.13 -17.41
N PRO A 49 -11.52 -0.64 -16.62
CA PRO A 49 -10.80 0.59 -16.95
C PRO A 49 -10.08 0.44 -18.30
N ILE A 50 -10.02 1.53 -19.06
CA ILE A 50 -9.18 1.59 -20.27
C ILE A 50 -7.69 1.54 -19.87
N PRO A 51 -6.76 1.16 -20.78
CA PRO A 51 -5.33 1.12 -20.50
C PRO A 51 -4.81 2.40 -19.85
N LEU A 52 -3.86 2.28 -18.93
CA LEU A 52 -3.29 3.42 -18.18
C LEU A 52 -2.73 4.50 -19.13
N SER A 53 -2.08 4.10 -20.23
CA SER A 53 -1.58 5.01 -21.26
C SER A 53 -2.68 5.88 -21.86
N ASP A 54 -3.85 5.29 -22.13
CA ASP A 54 -4.98 6.00 -22.73
C ASP A 54 -5.61 6.96 -21.71
N GLN A 55 -5.69 6.54 -20.45
CA GLN A 55 -6.12 7.43 -19.37
C GLN A 55 -5.23 8.66 -19.26
N LEU A 56 -3.90 8.48 -19.27
CA LEU A 56 -2.91 9.55 -19.17
C LEU A 56 -2.90 10.46 -20.42
N ASN A 57 -3.20 9.91 -21.60
CA ASN A 57 -3.37 10.66 -22.84
C ASN A 57 -4.68 11.46 -22.93
N GLY A 58 -5.50 11.43 -21.87
CA GLY A 58 -6.71 12.25 -21.77
C GLY A 58 -7.90 11.71 -22.57
N PHE A 59 -7.97 10.41 -22.83
CA PHE A 59 -9.17 9.81 -23.43
C PHE A 59 -10.40 10.14 -22.60
N LYS A 60 -11.49 10.45 -23.31
CA LYS A 60 -12.75 10.87 -22.68
C LYS A 60 -13.28 9.80 -21.73
N ILE A 61 -13.75 10.22 -20.56
CA ILE A 61 -14.45 9.36 -19.60
C ILE A 61 -15.79 8.95 -20.23
N SER A 62 -16.05 7.64 -20.26
CA SER A 62 -17.29 7.08 -20.80
C SER A 62 -18.44 7.26 -19.80
N GLU A 63 -19.68 7.08 -20.27
CA GLU A 63 -20.84 7.06 -19.39
C GLU A 63 -20.80 5.91 -18.39
N GLN A 64 -20.34 4.73 -18.84
CA GLN A 64 -20.14 3.56 -17.97
C GLN A 64 -19.14 3.87 -16.85
N GLU A 65 -17.98 4.46 -17.17
CA GLU A 65 -16.98 4.88 -16.21
C GLU A 65 -17.54 5.95 -15.24
N SER A 66 -18.31 6.92 -15.74
CA SER A 66 -18.98 7.93 -14.92
C SER A 66 -20.00 7.33 -13.96
N ASN A 67 -20.75 6.32 -14.38
CA ASN A 67 -21.69 5.61 -13.53
C ASN A 67 -20.96 4.82 -12.45
N GLN A 68 -19.86 4.12 -12.79
CA GLN A 68 -19.03 3.41 -11.85
C GLN A 68 -18.39 4.37 -10.82
N SER A 69 -17.91 5.53 -11.26
CA SER A 69 -17.33 6.54 -10.36
C SER A 69 -18.33 7.04 -9.31
N ARG A 70 -19.61 7.21 -9.69
CA ARG A 70 -20.68 7.58 -8.74
C ARG A 70 -20.90 6.53 -7.66
N VAL A 71 -20.72 5.23 -7.97
CA VAL A 71 -20.82 4.16 -6.97
C VAL A 71 -19.73 4.35 -5.92
N TYR A 72 -18.46 4.57 -6.34
CA TYR A 72 -17.33 4.80 -5.42
C TYR A 72 -17.58 6.01 -4.52
N VAL A 73 -17.92 7.16 -5.11
CA VAL A 73 -18.22 8.39 -4.37
C VAL A 73 -19.35 8.19 -3.37
N ASN A 74 -20.43 7.52 -3.77
CA ASN A 74 -21.59 7.29 -2.89
C ASN A 74 -21.25 6.35 -1.73
N CYS A 75 -20.42 5.32 -1.94
CA CYS A 75 -19.97 4.45 -0.86
C CYS A 75 -19.16 5.24 0.17
N ILE A 76 -18.25 6.09 -0.30
CA ILE A 76 -17.43 6.93 0.57
C ILE A 76 -18.30 7.90 1.37
N LYS A 77 -19.27 8.57 0.72
CA LYS A 77 -20.24 9.42 1.41
C LYS A 77 -21.01 8.66 2.48
N LYS A 78 -21.46 7.43 2.19
CA LYS A 78 -22.15 6.58 3.18
C LYS A 78 -21.27 6.30 4.39
N VAL A 79 -19.98 5.94 4.18
CA VAL A 79 -19.03 5.67 5.27
C VAL A 79 -18.85 6.94 6.11
N ILE A 80 -18.58 8.09 5.48
CA ILE A 80 -18.42 9.37 6.19
C ILE A 80 -19.68 9.68 7.01
N THR A 81 -20.85 9.57 6.40
CA THR A 81 -22.14 9.86 7.09
C THR A 81 -22.40 8.93 8.26
N SER A 82 -22.00 7.64 8.14
CA SER A 82 -22.17 6.67 9.23
C SER A 82 -21.24 6.92 10.42
N LEU A 83 -20.09 7.60 10.19
CA LEU A 83 -19.09 7.93 11.22
C LEU A 83 -19.23 9.36 11.75
N ALA A 84 -19.85 10.24 10.98
CA ALA A 84 -20.11 11.61 11.37
C ALA A 84 -21.22 11.67 12.43
N ASP A 85 -21.02 12.54 13.40
CA ASP A 85 -22.01 12.96 14.39
C ASP A 85 -22.10 14.48 14.38
N ASP A 86 -22.71 15.07 15.39
CA ASP A 86 -22.85 16.53 15.52
C ASP A 86 -21.55 17.24 15.91
N ASP A 87 -20.48 16.49 16.21
CA ASP A 87 -19.17 17.04 16.55
C ASP A 87 -18.42 17.59 15.33
N LEU A 88 -17.53 18.55 15.58
CA LEU A 88 -16.60 19.03 14.56
C LEU A 88 -15.67 17.91 14.11
N PHE A 89 -15.69 17.59 12.83
CA PHE A 89 -14.83 16.57 12.25
C PHE A 89 -14.13 17.03 10.98
N ARG A 90 -12.97 16.42 10.73
CA ARG A 90 -12.21 16.51 9.48
C ARG A 90 -12.19 15.13 8.82
N VAL A 91 -12.21 15.09 7.51
CA VAL A 91 -12.07 13.87 6.71
C VAL A 91 -10.72 13.87 6.02
N SER A 92 -10.00 12.76 6.11
CA SER A 92 -8.78 12.48 5.36
C SER A 92 -9.01 11.21 4.55
N ILE A 93 -8.69 11.23 3.24
CA ILE A 93 -9.04 10.16 2.31
C ILE A 93 -7.79 9.71 1.56
N ALA A 94 -7.51 8.40 1.56
CA ALA A 94 -6.59 7.77 0.63
C ALA A 94 -7.37 7.08 -0.50
N MET A 95 -6.81 7.15 -1.69
CA MET A 95 -7.30 6.46 -2.87
C MET A 95 -6.12 5.93 -3.69
N PRO A 96 -6.22 4.77 -4.33
CA PRO A 96 -5.23 4.32 -5.30
C PRO A 96 -5.24 5.18 -6.57
N GLY A 97 -4.23 4.99 -7.40
CA GLY A 97 -4.13 5.65 -8.70
C GLY A 97 -3.41 7.00 -8.67
N ILE A 98 -3.21 7.54 -9.88
CA ILE A 98 -2.52 8.81 -10.12
C ILE A 98 -3.49 9.96 -9.85
N LYS A 99 -3.07 10.88 -9.00
CA LYS A 99 -3.89 12.04 -8.63
C LYS A 99 -3.84 13.13 -9.71
N MET A 100 -4.87 13.98 -9.75
CA MET A 100 -4.84 15.24 -10.47
C MET A 100 -3.74 16.16 -9.91
N ASP A 101 -3.25 17.10 -10.67
CA ASP A 101 -2.16 18.01 -10.28
C ASP A 101 -2.46 18.81 -8.99
N ASN A 102 -3.75 19.09 -8.74
CA ASN A 102 -4.20 19.74 -7.50
C ASN A 102 -4.37 18.76 -6.33
N GLY A 103 -4.11 17.46 -6.53
CA GLY A 103 -4.29 16.40 -5.54
C GLY A 103 -5.75 16.05 -5.20
N ARG A 104 -6.76 16.69 -5.81
CA ARG A 104 -8.16 16.60 -5.37
C ARG A 104 -9.02 15.60 -6.17
N GLY A 105 -8.43 14.92 -7.14
CA GLY A 105 -9.11 13.93 -7.97
C GLY A 105 -8.19 12.81 -8.42
N ILE A 106 -8.78 11.82 -9.09
CA ILE A 106 -8.09 10.65 -9.62
C ILE A 106 -8.02 10.79 -11.14
N LYS A 107 -6.80 11.03 -11.64
CA LYS A 107 -6.49 11.21 -13.07
C LYS A 107 -6.45 9.87 -13.81
N ALA A 108 -5.91 8.85 -13.15
CA ALA A 108 -5.80 7.51 -13.71
C ALA A 108 -5.81 6.45 -12.60
N MET A 109 -6.47 5.33 -12.87
CA MET A 109 -6.59 4.21 -11.93
C MET A 109 -6.65 2.88 -12.69
N VAL A 110 -5.77 1.95 -12.34
CA VAL A 110 -5.66 0.64 -13.03
C VAL A 110 -6.86 -0.25 -12.73
N ASN A 111 -7.32 -0.28 -11.48
CA ASN A 111 -8.35 -1.20 -11.00
C ASN A 111 -9.65 -0.48 -10.58
N GLY A 112 -9.98 0.63 -11.23
CA GLY A 112 -11.18 1.41 -10.92
C GLY A 112 -11.39 2.59 -11.85
N PRO A 113 -12.47 3.38 -11.67
CA PRO A 113 -12.80 4.50 -12.52
C PRO A 113 -11.93 5.73 -12.23
N ARG A 114 -11.69 6.56 -13.23
CA ARG A 114 -11.18 7.93 -13.06
C ARG A 114 -12.26 8.80 -12.42
N ILE A 115 -11.86 9.68 -11.50
CA ILE A 115 -12.77 10.61 -10.82
C ILE A 115 -12.04 11.96 -10.65
N PRO A 116 -11.91 12.76 -11.71
CA PRO A 116 -11.08 13.97 -11.68
C PRO A 116 -11.53 15.04 -10.66
N ASP A 117 -12.80 15.09 -10.33
CA ASP A 117 -13.45 16.01 -9.40
C ASP A 117 -13.90 15.33 -8.09
N PHE A 118 -13.15 14.31 -7.67
CA PHE A 118 -13.52 13.43 -6.55
C PHE A 118 -13.85 14.21 -5.26
N CYS A 119 -12.95 15.06 -4.78
CA CYS A 119 -13.17 15.81 -3.55
C CYS A 119 -14.37 16.75 -3.65
N ASP A 120 -14.55 17.40 -4.81
CA ASP A 120 -15.67 18.31 -5.04
C ASP A 120 -17.02 17.55 -5.03
N GLN A 121 -17.04 16.34 -5.59
CA GLN A 121 -18.21 15.47 -5.50
C GLN A 121 -18.53 15.06 -4.06
N ILE A 122 -17.53 14.73 -3.24
CA ILE A 122 -17.74 14.42 -1.81
C ILE A 122 -18.26 15.65 -1.07
N GLU A 123 -17.62 16.80 -1.23
CA GLU A 123 -17.96 18.06 -0.55
C GLU A 123 -19.36 18.56 -0.93
N SER A 124 -19.74 18.47 -2.20
CA SER A 124 -21.08 18.91 -2.67
C SER A 124 -22.23 18.11 -2.09
N GLY A 125 -21.97 16.89 -1.64
CA GLY A 125 -23.02 15.99 -1.11
C GLY A 125 -23.03 15.85 0.41
N LEU A 126 -22.07 16.47 1.12
CA LEU A 126 -21.91 16.37 2.57
C LEU A 126 -21.67 17.76 3.17
N LYS A 127 -22.20 17.99 4.37
CA LYS A 127 -21.87 19.20 5.15
C LYS A 127 -20.60 18.96 5.93
N LEU A 128 -19.44 19.08 5.25
CA LEU A 128 -18.15 18.97 5.89
C LEU A 128 -17.81 20.27 6.64
N HIS A 129 -17.22 20.14 7.83
CA HIS A 129 -16.74 21.30 8.60
C HIS A 129 -15.44 21.90 8.01
N TYR A 130 -14.65 21.06 7.35
CA TYR A 130 -13.39 21.42 6.70
C TYR A 130 -13.33 20.80 5.31
N SER A 131 -12.81 21.57 4.36
CA SER A 131 -12.58 21.04 3.00
C SER A 131 -11.52 19.95 3.00
N ILE A 132 -11.68 18.98 2.11
CA ILE A 132 -10.68 17.94 1.85
C ILE A 132 -9.53 18.60 1.08
N GLN A 133 -8.34 18.70 1.69
CA GLN A 133 -7.22 19.40 1.07
C GLN A 133 -6.71 18.67 -0.17
N LYS A 134 -6.41 17.40 -0.02
CA LYS A 134 -5.92 16.49 -1.07
C LYS A 134 -6.22 15.04 -0.73
N LEU A 135 -6.13 14.19 -1.72
CA LEU A 135 -6.13 12.73 -1.55
C LEU A 135 -4.72 12.27 -1.20
N GLU A 136 -4.62 11.37 -0.26
CA GLU A 136 -3.37 10.72 0.11
C GLU A 136 -3.14 9.45 -0.72
N ASN A 137 -1.89 8.99 -0.77
CA ASN A 137 -1.53 7.72 -1.35
C ASN A 137 -1.83 6.61 -0.33
N ASP A 138 -2.61 5.59 -0.73
CA ASP A 138 -3.00 4.48 0.14
C ASP A 138 -1.79 3.70 0.66
N SER A 139 -0.77 3.50 -0.18
CA SER A 139 0.46 2.79 0.19
C SER A 139 1.25 3.53 1.28
N ASP A 140 1.48 4.84 1.10
CA ASP A 140 2.19 5.65 2.11
C ASP A 140 1.44 5.65 3.44
N MET A 141 0.11 5.65 3.40
CA MET A 141 -0.70 5.64 4.62
C MET A 141 -0.59 4.34 5.41
N CYS A 142 -0.24 3.22 4.77
CA CYS A 142 0.12 1.99 5.49
C CYS A 142 1.36 2.22 6.37
N ALA A 143 2.43 2.79 5.81
CA ALA A 143 3.64 3.10 6.57
C ALA A 143 3.39 4.12 7.69
N TRP A 144 2.54 5.13 7.44
CA TRP A 144 2.10 6.06 8.48
C TRP A 144 1.35 5.33 9.61
N GLY A 145 0.50 4.36 9.30
CA GLY A 145 -0.19 3.55 10.29
C GLY A 145 0.78 2.73 11.13
N GLU A 146 1.77 2.08 10.50
CA GLU A 146 2.81 1.32 11.20
C GLU A 146 3.73 2.19 12.06
N GLU A 147 3.92 3.46 11.73
CA GLU A 147 4.70 4.39 12.56
C GLU A 147 3.92 4.91 13.76
N PHE A 148 2.65 5.25 13.57
CA PHE A 148 1.91 6.02 14.56
C PHE A 148 0.85 5.25 15.34
N CYS A 149 0.55 3.97 14.98
CA CYS A 149 -0.24 3.10 15.84
C CYS A 149 0.55 2.68 17.09
N GLU A 150 -0.13 2.44 18.20
CA GLU A 150 0.49 1.98 19.45
C GLU A 150 1.32 0.70 19.24
N ASP A 151 0.79 -0.25 18.47
CA ASP A 151 1.41 -1.54 18.16
C ASP A 151 2.08 -1.57 16.76
N GLY A 152 2.38 -0.40 16.20
CA GLY A 152 2.91 -0.30 14.86
C GLY A 152 4.36 -0.75 14.73
N ALA A 153 4.65 -1.47 13.66
CA ALA A 153 5.94 -2.12 13.46
C ALA A 153 7.07 -1.20 13.00
N PHE A 154 6.78 0.06 12.63
CA PHE A 154 7.79 1.07 12.30
C PHE A 154 8.25 1.91 13.49
N ARG A 155 7.59 1.74 14.65
CA ARG A 155 7.93 2.50 15.84
C ARG A 155 9.32 2.18 16.37
N ASN A 156 10.02 3.22 16.83
CA ASN A 156 11.33 3.13 17.50
C ASN A 156 12.43 2.47 16.67
N ILE A 157 12.30 2.50 15.35
CA ILE A 157 13.35 2.08 14.40
C ILE A 157 13.55 3.17 13.35
N ASP A 158 14.73 3.20 12.75
CA ASP A 158 15.09 4.26 11.79
C ASP A 158 14.83 3.86 10.34
N ASN A 159 14.98 2.58 10.02
CA ASN A 159 14.93 2.12 8.64
C ASN A 159 14.02 0.89 8.50
N ALA A 160 12.91 1.04 7.80
CA ALA A 160 11.98 -0.06 7.59
C ALA A 160 11.34 0.02 6.20
N TYR A 161 11.09 -1.14 5.62
CA TYR A 161 10.30 -1.31 4.42
C TYR A 161 9.00 -2.03 4.75
N TYR A 162 7.90 -1.54 4.22
CA TYR A 162 6.58 -2.13 4.32
C TYR A 162 6.13 -2.66 2.97
N ILE A 163 5.59 -3.87 2.96
CA ILE A 163 4.87 -4.44 1.83
C ILE A 163 3.51 -4.96 2.29
N GLY A 164 2.44 -4.41 1.76
CA GLY A 164 1.07 -4.82 2.09
C GLY A 164 0.38 -5.44 0.90
N GLY A 165 -0.09 -6.69 1.04
CA GLY A 165 -0.82 -7.39 -0.01
C GLY A 165 -2.33 -7.38 0.22
N GLY A 166 -3.02 -6.52 -0.50
CA GLY A 166 -4.47 -6.44 -0.55
C GLY A 166 -5.03 -6.92 -1.90
N THR A 167 -5.86 -6.09 -2.56
CA THR A 167 -6.23 -6.28 -3.96
C THR A 167 -5.03 -6.00 -4.87
N GLY A 168 -4.26 -4.96 -4.58
CA GLY A 168 -2.94 -4.67 -5.11
C GLY A 168 -1.88 -4.77 -4.02
N THR A 169 -0.67 -4.33 -4.33
CA THR A 169 0.45 -4.26 -3.40
C THR A 169 0.72 -2.81 -3.01
N ALA A 170 0.88 -2.58 -1.71
CA ALA A 170 1.28 -1.31 -1.13
C ALA A 170 2.76 -1.36 -0.73
N ASP A 171 3.54 -0.39 -1.18
CA ASP A 171 4.92 -0.18 -0.77
C ASP A 171 5.00 1.00 0.21
N GLY A 172 5.72 0.86 1.31
CA GLY A 172 5.94 1.94 2.28
C GLY A 172 7.37 1.96 2.79
N LEU A 173 7.91 3.13 3.09
CA LEU A 173 9.32 3.25 3.44
C LEU A 173 9.56 4.26 4.56
N LYS A 174 10.42 3.87 5.51
CA LYS A 174 11.01 4.74 6.50
C LYS A 174 12.53 4.64 6.40
N LEU A 175 13.22 5.76 6.23
CA LEU A 175 14.69 5.81 6.17
C LEU A 175 15.19 6.96 7.03
N GLN A 176 16.23 6.70 7.82
CA GLN A 176 16.85 7.67 8.73
C GLN A 176 15.81 8.37 9.63
N GLY A 177 14.88 7.58 10.16
CA GLY A 177 13.81 8.03 11.06
C GLY A 177 12.67 8.81 10.38
N ARG A 178 12.63 8.89 9.05
CA ARG A 178 11.62 9.63 8.29
C ARG A 178 10.80 8.73 7.39
N LEU A 179 9.49 8.91 7.41
CA LEU A 179 8.61 8.31 6.40
C LEU A 179 8.85 9.00 5.05
N ILE A 180 9.14 8.21 4.03
CA ILE A 180 9.49 8.68 2.70
C ILE A 180 8.34 8.34 1.74
N PRO A 181 7.65 9.35 1.16
CA PRO A 181 6.67 9.09 0.12
C PRO A 181 7.32 8.38 -1.07
N PHE A 182 6.73 7.27 -1.50
CA PHE A 182 7.34 6.45 -2.57
C PHE A 182 7.42 7.20 -3.91
N ASP A 183 6.53 8.15 -4.14
CA ASP A 183 6.55 9.00 -5.33
C ASP A 183 7.77 9.94 -5.36
N ASP A 184 8.25 10.40 -4.20
CA ASP A 184 9.40 11.32 -4.08
C ASP A 184 10.76 10.63 -4.38
N ILE A 185 10.78 9.30 -4.38
CA ILE A 185 11.99 8.49 -4.58
C ILE A 185 11.93 7.62 -5.83
N SER A 186 10.93 7.84 -6.68
CA SER A 186 10.71 7.07 -7.89
C SER A 186 11.90 7.07 -8.87
N GLU A 187 12.83 8.03 -8.77
CA GLU A 187 14.01 8.08 -9.63
C GLU A 187 14.98 6.92 -9.41
N TRP A 188 15.04 6.33 -8.20
CA TRP A 188 16.01 5.30 -7.87
C TRP A 188 15.41 3.98 -7.35
N ILE A 189 14.10 3.94 -7.06
CA ILE A 189 13.40 2.71 -6.66
C ILE A 189 12.11 2.53 -7.48
N GLY A 190 11.83 1.31 -7.90
CA GLY A 190 10.58 0.98 -8.59
C GLY A 190 9.51 0.54 -7.59
N LYS A 191 8.25 0.92 -7.81
CA LYS A 191 7.12 0.34 -7.07
C LYS A 191 6.98 -1.14 -7.42
N THR A 192 6.48 -1.95 -6.51
CA THR A 192 6.34 -3.40 -6.74
C THR A 192 5.54 -3.72 -8.01
N TRP A 193 4.50 -2.96 -8.33
CA TRP A 193 3.72 -3.18 -9.55
C TRP A 193 4.44 -2.80 -10.85
N GLU A 194 5.48 -1.95 -10.79
CA GLU A 194 6.32 -1.58 -11.96
C GLU A 194 7.35 -2.66 -12.30
N LEU A 195 7.75 -3.47 -11.30
CA LEU A 195 8.76 -4.50 -11.45
C LEU A 195 8.16 -5.76 -12.08
N LYS A 196 8.91 -6.38 -12.99
CA LYS A 196 8.49 -7.59 -13.70
C LYS A 196 9.56 -8.67 -13.61
N THR A 197 9.12 -9.93 -13.57
CA THR A 197 10.01 -11.09 -13.79
C THR A 197 10.49 -11.11 -15.24
N GLU A 198 11.45 -11.98 -15.55
CA GLU A 198 11.92 -12.21 -16.92
C GLU A 198 10.81 -12.68 -17.86
N GLU A 199 9.82 -13.42 -17.34
CA GLU A 199 8.64 -13.87 -18.06
C GLU A 199 7.59 -12.75 -18.27
N GLY A 200 7.85 -11.55 -17.73
CA GLY A 200 6.98 -10.38 -17.88
C GLY A 200 5.84 -10.27 -16.87
N HIS A 201 5.77 -11.13 -15.86
CA HIS A 201 4.79 -11.02 -14.79
C HIS A 201 5.15 -9.88 -13.83
N SER A 202 4.18 -9.00 -13.53
CA SER A 202 4.37 -7.99 -12.48
C SER A 202 4.61 -8.63 -11.12
N LEU A 203 5.52 -8.08 -10.32
CA LEU A 203 5.77 -8.57 -8.97
C LEU A 203 4.57 -8.38 -8.03
N GLU A 204 3.65 -7.49 -8.38
CA GLU A 204 2.35 -7.39 -7.69
C GLU A 204 1.58 -8.73 -7.73
N SER A 205 1.72 -9.51 -8.80
CA SER A 205 1.08 -10.84 -8.90
C SER A 205 1.57 -11.82 -7.83
N PHE A 206 2.77 -11.63 -7.30
CA PHE A 206 3.38 -12.49 -6.29
C PHE A 206 3.28 -11.92 -4.87
N SER A 207 2.84 -10.68 -4.71
CA SER A 207 2.81 -9.96 -3.43
C SER A 207 1.44 -9.41 -3.06
N SER A 208 0.45 -9.44 -3.96
CA SER A 208 -0.95 -9.11 -3.65
C SER A 208 -1.78 -10.37 -3.49
N MET A 209 -2.79 -10.34 -2.62
CA MET A 209 -3.68 -11.49 -2.45
C MET A 209 -4.51 -11.80 -3.70
N SER A 210 -4.87 -10.77 -4.48
CA SER A 210 -5.57 -11.00 -5.76
C SER A 210 -4.66 -11.70 -6.77
N GLY A 211 -3.40 -11.26 -6.88
CA GLY A 211 -2.42 -11.89 -7.77
C GLY A 211 -2.09 -13.31 -7.35
N ILE A 212 -1.80 -13.53 -6.07
CA ILE A 212 -1.51 -14.88 -5.52
C ILE A 212 -2.67 -15.84 -5.78
N ASN A 213 -3.91 -15.42 -5.51
CA ASN A 213 -5.08 -16.26 -5.78
C ASN A 213 -5.22 -16.59 -7.27
N GLN A 214 -5.02 -15.61 -8.15
CA GLN A 214 -5.07 -15.82 -9.60
C GLN A 214 -3.98 -16.80 -10.08
N LEU A 215 -2.76 -16.69 -9.56
CA LEU A 215 -1.67 -17.61 -9.86
C LEU A 215 -2.00 -19.04 -9.38
N ARG A 216 -2.52 -19.19 -8.17
CA ARG A 216 -2.91 -20.48 -7.60
C ARG A 216 -4.09 -21.13 -8.34
N GLU A 217 -5.02 -20.34 -8.90
CA GLU A 217 -6.13 -20.84 -9.72
C GLU A 217 -5.69 -21.28 -11.13
N SER A 218 -4.71 -20.57 -11.71
CA SER A 218 -4.23 -20.83 -13.06
C SER A 218 -3.12 -21.86 -13.16
N GLN A 219 -2.43 -22.17 -12.06
CA GLN A 219 -1.27 -23.04 -11.96
C GLN A 219 -1.51 -24.16 -10.94
N SER A 220 -0.59 -25.14 -10.87
CA SER A 220 -0.63 -26.19 -9.85
C SER A 220 -0.22 -25.64 -8.45
N LYS A 221 -0.53 -26.39 -7.37
CA LYS A 221 -0.11 -26.04 -6.01
C LYS A 221 1.42 -25.93 -5.84
N ASP A 222 2.20 -26.55 -6.72
CA ASP A 222 3.67 -26.42 -6.72
C ASP A 222 4.13 -24.98 -7.01
N PHE A 223 3.22 -24.12 -7.50
CA PHE A 223 3.50 -22.73 -7.76
C PHE A 223 3.64 -21.88 -6.48
N ASP A 224 3.17 -22.35 -5.33
CA ASP A 224 3.36 -21.68 -4.03
C ASP A 224 4.84 -21.52 -3.69
N LEU A 225 5.71 -22.48 -4.07
CA LEU A 225 7.16 -22.33 -3.93
C LEU A 225 7.71 -21.21 -4.79
N ILE A 226 7.24 -21.08 -6.03
CA ILE A 226 7.67 -20.01 -6.95
C ILE A 226 7.18 -18.65 -6.44
N ILE A 227 5.96 -18.57 -5.91
CA ILE A 227 5.44 -17.34 -5.29
C ILE A 227 6.34 -16.93 -4.12
N GLY A 228 6.67 -17.84 -3.20
CA GLY A 228 7.52 -17.56 -2.06
C GLY A 228 8.93 -17.14 -2.49
N GLN A 229 9.56 -17.88 -3.39
CA GLN A 229 10.88 -17.54 -3.93
C GLN A 229 10.89 -16.16 -4.59
N THR A 230 9.86 -15.82 -5.36
CA THR A 230 9.77 -14.51 -6.03
C THR A 230 9.57 -13.40 -5.01
N LEU A 231 8.76 -13.63 -3.97
CA LEU A 231 8.58 -12.67 -2.88
C LEU A 231 9.89 -12.46 -2.11
N GLY A 232 10.67 -13.52 -1.83
CA GLY A 232 11.99 -13.43 -1.22
C GLY A 232 12.98 -12.61 -2.07
N LYS A 233 13.00 -12.85 -3.39
CA LYS A 233 13.79 -12.06 -4.34
C LYS A 233 13.38 -10.58 -4.34
N LEU A 234 12.08 -10.28 -4.26
CA LEU A 234 11.58 -8.91 -4.16
C LEU A 234 12.07 -8.23 -2.88
N LEU A 235 11.96 -8.88 -1.73
CA LEU A 235 12.44 -8.32 -0.47
C LEU A 235 13.96 -8.11 -0.47
N PHE A 236 14.72 -9.04 -1.03
CA PHE A 236 16.16 -8.89 -1.21
C PHE A 236 16.51 -7.73 -2.15
N GLU A 237 15.76 -7.56 -3.24
CA GLU A 237 15.91 -6.41 -4.14
C GLU A 237 15.74 -5.09 -3.36
N ARG A 238 14.71 -4.98 -2.49
CA ARG A 238 14.52 -3.80 -1.64
C ARG A 238 15.71 -3.50 -0.74
N ILE A 239 16.21 -4.54 -0.05
CA ILE A 239 17.40 -4.43 0.79
C ILE A 239 18.58 -3.89 -0.03
N MET A 240 18.85 -4.49 -1.18
CA MET A 240 20.02 -4.17 -1.97
C MET A 240 19.91 -2.84 -2.71
N THR A 241 18.72 -2.48 -3.19
CA THR A 241 18.49 -1.18 -3.82
C THR A 241 18.73 -0.05 -2.81
N ILE A 242 18.21 -0.16 -1.59
CA ILE A 242 18.44 0.83 -0.53
C ILE A 242 19.91 0.86 -0.12
N PHE A 243 20.56 -0.28 0.00
CA PHE A 243 21.95 -0.34 0.45
C PHE A 243 22.97 0.08 -0.61
N SER A 244 22.85 -0.43 -1.84
CA SER A 244 23.88 -0.28 -2.89
C SER A 244 23.42 0.39 -4.18
N GLY A 245 22.14 0.76 -4.26
CA GLY A 245 21.52 1.30 -5.48
C GLY A 245 21.01 0.20 -6.41
N TRP A 246 20.20 0.62 -7.37
CA TRP A 246 19.53 -0.29 -8.31
C TRP A 246 20.51 -1.16 -9.10
N LYS A 247 20.39 -2.46 -8.94
CA LYS A 247 21.12 -3.51 -9.68
C LYS A 247 20.26 -4.77 -9.81
N SER A 248 18.94 -4.62 -9.80
CA SER A 248 18.05 -5.76 -9.75
C SER A 248 18.08 -6.59 -11.02
N GLN A 249 17.79 -7.88 -10.86
CA GLN A 249 17.49 -8.83 -11.92
C GLN A 249 16.05 -8.63 -12.50
N PHE A 250 15.21 -7.85 -11.85
CA PHE A 250 13.87 -7.56 -12.34
C PHE A 250 13.88 -6.51 -13.45
N ILE A 251 12.89 -6.58 -14.31
CA ILE A 251 12.70 -5.65 -15.42
C ILE A 251 11.79 -4.51 -14.97
N ILE A 252 12.12 -3.28 -15.40
CA ILE A 252 11.29 -2.10 -15.24
C ILE A 252 11.34 -1.30 -16.55
N ASP A 253 10.19 -0.72 -16.96
CA ASP A 253 10.03 -0.03 -18.26
C ASP A 253 10.66 1.39 -18.26
N ARG A 254 11.35 1.80 -17.22
CA ARG A 254 12.05 3.09 -17.10
C ARG A 254 13.45 2.92 -16.54
N THR A 255 14.30 3.92 -16.71
CA THR A 255 15.65 3.91 -16.15
C THR A 255 15.62 4.35 -14.70
N LEU A 256 16.26 3.59 -13.82
CA LEU A 256 16.49 3.95 -12.43
C LEU A 256 17.92 4.42 -12.23
N GLN A 257 18.09 5.42 -11.37
CA GLN A 257 19.40 5.88 -10.92
C GLN A 257 20.02 4.84 -10.00
N THR A 258 21.32 4.60 -10.15
CA THR A 258 22.09 3.70 -9.27
C THR A 258 22.61 4.40 -8.02
N VAL A 259 22.63 5.73 -8.00
CA VAL A 259 23.12 6.54 -6.88
C VAL A 259 21.95 7.29 -6.26
N HIS A 260 21.82 7.25 -4.95
CA HIS A 260 20.78 7.93 -4.20
C HIS A 260 21.26 8.30 -2.77
N PRO A 261 20.60 9.23 -2.07
CA PRO A 261 21.06 9.76 -0.78
C PRO A 261 21.04 8.78 0.38
N TYR A 262 20.39 7.63 0.23
CA TYR A 262 20.23 6.63 1.30
C TYR A 262 21.16 5.41 1.13
N GLN A 263 22.15 5.46 0.23
CA GLN A 263 23.13 4.37 0.10
C GLN A 263 23.86 4.11 1.43
N ASN A 264 24.24 2.86 1.65
CA ASN A 264 24.82 2.32 2.88
C ASN A 264 23.85 2.34 4.08
N THR A 265 22.55 2.47 3.84
CA THR A 265 21.52 2.30 4.87
C THR A 265 21.08 0.85 4.91
N TYR A 266 21.11 0.24 6.10
CA TYR A 266 20.54 -1.08 6.35
C TYR A 266 19.11 -0.96 6.84
N LEU A 267 18.22 -1.80 6.34
CA LEU A 267 16.88 -1.94 6.91
C LEU A 267 16.96 -2.64 8.26
N ASP A 268 16.39 -2.03 9.28
CA ASP A 268 16.24 -2.64 10.59
C ASP A 268 15.10 -3.67 10.58
N ARG A 269 14.09 -3.42 9.72
CA ARG A 269 12.86 -4.21 9.71
C ARG A 269 12.20 -4.23 8.33
N ILE A 270 11.64 -5.39 7.99
CA ILE A 270 10.72 -5.58 6.86
C ILE A 270 9.35 -5.92 7.45
N VAL A 271 8.32 -5.19 7.07
CA VAL A 271 6.97 -5.39 7.57
C VAL A 271 6.08 -5.86 6.44
N ILE A 272 5.51 -7.04 6.60
CA ILE A 272 4.50 -7.59 5.69
C ILE A 272 3.14 -7.33 6.33
N GLY A 273 2.24 -6.68 5.61
CA GLY A 273 0.97 -6.23 6.16
C GLY A 273 -0.26 -6.62 5.36
N GLN A 274 -1.40 -6.14 5.81
CA GLN A 274 -2.72 -6.36 5.23
C GLN A 274 -3.09 -7.85 5.15
N ARG A 275 -3.84 -8.26 4.10
CA ARG A 275 -4.29 -9.65 3.92
C ARG A 275 -3.15 -10.62 3.65
N LEU A 276 -2.03 -10.15 3.07
CA LEU A 276 -0.86 -10.98 2.84
C LEU A 276 -0.27 -11.47 4.16
N SER A 277 -0.10 -10.58 5.15
CA SER A 277 0.36 -10.97 6.49
C SER A 277 -0.52 -12.07 7.10
N THR A 278 -1.83 -11.84 7.12
CA THR A 278 -2.78 -12.82 7.67
C THR A 278 -2.71 -14.16 6.91
N PHE A 279 -2.56 -14.12 5.60
CA PHE A 279 -2.48 -15.33 4.77
C PHE A 279 -1.19 -16.11 5.06
N LEU A 280 -0.04 -15.45 5.13
CA LEU A 280 1.26 -16.11 5.40
C LEU A 280 1.31 -16.80 6.76
N GLN A 281 0.45 -16.41 7.71
CA GLN A 281 0.30 -17.04 9.03
C GLN A 281 -0.61 -18.28 9.01
N THR A 282 -1.28 -18.57 7.90
CA THR A 282 -2.11 -19.79 7.75
C THR A 282 -1.25 -20.98 7.37
N GLU A 283 -1.79 -22.20 7.55
CA GLU A 283 -1.14 -23.44 7.10
C GLU A 283 -0.85 -23.41 5.58
N GLU A 284 -1.79 -22.88 4.77
CA GLU A 284 -1.60 -22.75 3.32
C GLU A 284 -0.52 -21.71 2.97
N GLY A 285 -0.47 -20.60 3.67
CA GLY A 285 0.50 -19.53 3.43
C GLY A 285 1.90 -19.84 3.96
N SER A 286 2.02 -20.78 4.90
CA SER A 286 3.31 -21.16 5.50
C SER A 286 4.31 -21.71 4.49
N VAL A 287 3.85 -22.39 3.43
CA VAL A 287 4.71 -22.88 2.33
C VAL A 287 5.34 -21.71 1.57
N ILE A 288 4.55 -20.67 1.28
CA ILE A 288 5.02 -19.46 0.61
C ILE A 288 5.98 -18.71 1.54
N TYR A 289 5.66 -18.61 2.83
CA TYR A 289 6.50 -17.92 3.81
C TYR A 289 7.87 -18.62 3.97
N SER A 290 7.90 -19.95 4.10
CA SER A 290 9.13 -20.73 4.17
C SER A 290 9.99 -20.55 2.91
N ALA A 291 9.39 -20.68 1.72
CA ALA A 291 10.12 -20.51 0.46
C ALA A 291 10.64 -19.06 0.28
N MET A 292 9.95 -18.07 0.82
CA MET A 292 10.40 -16.67 0.86
C MET A 292 11.66 -16.54 1.74
N LEU A 293 11.66 -17.13 2.93
CA LEU A 293 12.80 -17.11 3.84
C LEU A 293 14.02 -17.85 3.26
N ASP A 294 13.80 -19.02 2.67
CA ASP A 294 14.86 -19.80 2.00
C ASP A 294 15.52 -18.98 0.87
N SER A 295 14.69 -18.30 0.06
CA SER A 295 15.18 -17.45 -1.02
C SER A 295 15.96 -16.24 -0.49
N LEU A 296 15.46 -15.57 0.56
CA LEU A 296 16.19 -14.49 1.24
C LEU A 296 17.51 -14.95 1.80
N THR A 297 17.53 -16.11 2.45
CA THR A 297 18.74 -16.71 3.02
C THR A 297 19.78 -16.95 1.92
N GLN A 298 19.40 -17.66 0.84
CA GLN A 298 20.31 -17.95 -0.26
C GLN A 298 20.89 -16.67 -0.87
N MET A 299 20.06 -15.72 -1.22
CA MET A 299 20.51 -14.47 -1.85
C MET A 299 21.38 -13.63 -0.93
N THR A 300 21.12 -13.63 0.37
CA THR A 300 21.93 -12.89 1.34
C THR A 300 23.29 -13.54 1.53
N LEU A 301 23.39 -14.88 1.51
CA LEU A 301 24.65 -15.62 1.54
C LEU A 301 25.52 -15.33 0.31
N GLU A 302 24.92 -15.10 -0.85
CA GLU A 302 25.63 -14.76 -2.09
C GLU A 302 25.99 -13.26 -2.18
N ALA A 303 25.44 -12.44 -1.28
CA ALA A 303 25.63 -10.99 -1.28
C ALA A 303 26.94 -10.54 -0.62
N ASN A 304 27.13 -9.23 -0.53
CA ASN A 304 28.25 -8.60 0.13
C ASN A 304 28.31 -9.00 1.62
N VAL A 305 29.52 -9.27 2.12
CA VAL A 305 29.81 -9.67 3.51
C VAL A 305 29.16 -8.73 4.55
N LEU A 306 29.09 -7.42 4.28
CA LEU A 306 28.43 -6.47 5.20
C LEU A 306 26.93 -6.72 5.30
N ALA A 307 26.25 -7.04 4.19
CA ALA A 307 24.83 -7.40 4.21
C ALA A 307 24.61 -8.71 4.98
N GLN A 308 25.49 -9.70 4.80
CA GLN A 308 25.45 -10.95 5.57
C GLN A 308 25.51 -10.67 7.07
N HIS A 309 26.47 -9.89 7.54
CA HIS A 309 26.60 -9.58 8.98
C HIS A 309 25.38 -8.89 9.59
N HIS A 310 24.65 -8.11 8.79
CA HIS A 310 23.47 -7.40 9.29
C HIS A 310 22.20 -8.26 9.27
N PHE A 311 22.01 -9.08 8.22
CA PHE A 311 20.74 -9.79 7.96
C PHE A 311 20.76 -11.27 8.30
N MET A 312 21.92 -11.84 8.68
CA MET A 312 22.03 -13.28 8.93
C MET A 312 22.24 -13.58 10.42
N ASP A 313 21.59 -14.63 10.87
CA ASP A 313 21.84 -15.29 12.16
C ASP A 313 22.02 -16.79 11.91
N ASN A 314 23.17 -17.37 12.35
CA ASN A 314 23.51 -18.80 12.17
C ASN A 314 23.30 -19.34 10.75
N ASP A 315 23.82 -18.63 9.74
CA ASP A 315 23.70 -18.96 8.31
C ASP A 315 22.27 -18.96 7.76
N GLN A 316 21.32 -18.36 8.46
CA GLN A 316 19.94 -18.14 8.01
C GLN A 316 19.60 -16.65 8.06
N PHE A 317 18.63 -16.21 7.26
CA PHE A 317 18.12 -14.86 7.36
C PHE A 317 17.47 -14.65 8.74
N ASP A 318 17.81 -13.55 9.41
CA ASP A 318 17.27 -13.23 10.74
C ASP A 318 15.79 -12.92 10.66
N GLU A 319 14.94 -13.91 10.98
CA GLU A 319 13.48 -13.78 10.94
C GLU A 319 12.94 -12.67 11.85
N ASN A 320 13.68 -12.27 12.91
CA ASN A 320 13.26 -11.16 13.76
C ASN A 320 13.23 -9.82 13.04
N ARG A 321 13.81 -9.74 11.83
CA ARG A 321 13.72 -8.56 10.95
C ARG A 321 12.46 -8.54 10.09
N ILE A 322 11.71 -9.66 10.05
CA ILE A 322 10.46 -9.76 9.30
C ILE A 322 9.30 -9.75 10.30
N ILE A 323 8.44 -8.76 10.19
CA ILE A 323 7.25 -8.65 11.03
C ILE A 323 6.02 -8.89 10.17
N LEU A 324 5.23 -9.88 10.53
CA LEU A 324 3.89 -10.07 9.99
C LEU A 324 2.93 -9.18 10.79
N SER A 325 2.59 -8.01 10.24
CA SER A 325 1.79 -7.01 10.95
C SER A 325 0.31 -7.42 11.01
N ASP A 326 -0.28 -7.28 12.20
CA ASP A 326 -1.71 -7.49 12.45
C ASP A 326 -2.55 -6.22 12.24
N LEU A 327 -1.94 -5.10 11.85
CA LEU A 327 -2.62 -3.83 11.64
C LEU A 327 -3.41 -3.81 10.31
N ARG A 328 -4.58 -4.46 10.32
CA ARG A 328 -5.47 -4.56 9.15
C ARG A 328 -5.88 -3.19 8.58
N PHE A 329 -6.05 -2.20 9.45
CA PHE A 329 -6.53 -0.86 9.10
C PHE A 329 -5.44 0.22 9.22
N SER A 330 -4.19 -0.16 9.05
CA SER A 330 -3.06 0.77 9.08
C SER A 330 -3.25 2.02 8.21
N PRO A 331 -3.83 1.97 6.98
CA PRO A 331 -4.06 3.18 6.20
C PRO A 331 -5.00 4.18 6.89
N ILE A 332 -6.06 3.70 7.55
CA ILE A 332 -7.01 4.58 8.26
C ILE A 332 -6.31 5.30 9.41
N ILE A 333 -5.49 4.58 10.18
CA ILE A 333 -4.72 5.14 11.30
C ILE A 333 -3.71 6.17 10.76
N GLY A 334 -3.00 5.83 9.68
CA GLY A 334 -2.04 6.71 9.01
C GLY A 334 -2.68 8.01 8.53
N LEU A 335 -3.84 7.93 7.90
CA LEU A 335 -4.64 9.10 7.50
C LEU A 335 -5.00 10.00 8.68
N GLY A 336 -5.46 9.39 9.77
CA GLY A 336 -5.80 10.11 10.97
C GLY A 336 -4.59 10.79 11.61
N ALA A 337 -3.47 10.06 11.75
CA ALA A 337 -2.23 10.59 12.30
C ALA A 337 -1.70 11.78 11.48
N LYS A 338 -1.63 11.62 10.16
CA LYS A 338 -1.18 12.69 9.26
C LYS A 338 -2.06 13.92 9.35
N ALA A 339 -3.39 13.75 9.30
CA ALA A 339 -4.33 14.86 9.40
C ALA A 339 -4.27 15.58 10.75
N TRP A 340 -3.99 14.88 11.85
CA TRP A 340 -3.74 15.49 13.16
C TRP A 340 -2.47 16.34 13.16
N MET A 341 -1.37 15.83 12.59
CA MET A 341 -0.09 16.54 12.54
C MET A 341 -0.13 17.77 11.63
N GLU A 342 -0.89 17.75 10.55
CA GLU A 342 -1.06 18.89 9.65
C GLU A 342 -1.97 20.00 10.25
N THR A 343 -2.64 19.75 11.37
CA THR A 343 -3.53 20.71 12.05
C THR A 343 -2.89 21.44 13.22
N CYS A 344 -1.74 20.97 13.68
CA CYS A 344 -0.94 21.60 14.74
C CYS A 344 0.13 22.50 14.14
#